data_b5c8e29988e3ff22ec3143166c1a8581
#
_entry.id   b5c8e29988e3ff22ec3143166c1a8581
#
_cell.length_a   1.000
_cell.length_b   1.000
_cell.length_c   1.000
_cell.angle_alpha   90.00
_cell.angle_beta   90.00
_cell.angle_gamma   90.00
#
_symmetry.space_group_name_H-M   'P 1'
#
loop_
_entity.id
_entity.type
_entity.pdbx_description
1 polymer ?
#
loop_
_entity_poly.entity_id
_entity_poly.type
_entity_poly.pdbx_seq_one_letter_code
_entity_poly.pdbx_strand_id
1 'polypeptide(L)'
;MKIPLKLLAGPWMTDHESSVVAEMMKNGWDNYDYVESFESRFADWHGRKYALMTPCCTHAIHLLLLALDIKKGDEVIAPECTWTGSIAPITYTGATPVFADIDDNTWCLSAESIEKRITSKTRAIIVVDLYGNMPEMEKIQALADAHGIYLIEDAAEALGSTYKGVRAGKFGVGG
;
A
#
# COMPACT_ATOMS: atom_id res chain seq x y z
N MET A 1 0.27 30.17 17.40
CA MET A 1 -0.38 29.08 18.18
C MET A 1 0.69 28.05 18.52
N LYS A 2 0.94 27.73 19.80
CA LYS A 2 1.88 26.66 20.16
C LYS A 2 1.15 25.33 20.00
N ILE A 3 1.55 24.54 19.03
CA ILE A 3 1.04 23.18 18.86
C ILE A 3 1.53 22.35 20.06
N PRO A 4 0.66 21.74 20.86
CA PRO A 4 1.10 20.88 21.96
C PRO A 4 1.97 19.73 21.42
N LEU A 5 3.04 19.38 22.12
CA LEU A 5 3.98 18.33 21.67
C LEU A 5 3.29 16.99 21.31
N LYS A 6 2.21 16.66 22.01
CA LYS A 6 1.40 15.48 21.77
C LYS A 6 0.63 15.46 20.42
N LEU A 7 0.63 16.60 19.69
CA LEU A 7 0.03 16.71 18.35
C LEU A 7 1.08 16.74 17.24
N LEU A 8 2.37 16.55 17.56
CA LEU A 8 3.44 16.48 16.56
C LEU A 8 3.41 15.18 15.76
N ALA A 9 2.72 14.17 16.25
CA ALA A 9 2.48 12.91 15.56
C ALA A 9 1.02 12.50 15.76
N GLY A 10 0.18 12.71 14.78
CA GLY A 10 -1.24 12.35 14.81
C GLY A 10 -2.05 13.11 13.77
N PRO A 11 -3.33 12.74 13.59
CA PRO A 11 -4.18 13.37 12.59
C PRO A 11 -4.42 14.84 12.93
N TRP A 12 -4.39 15.67 11.90
CA TRP A 12 -4.84 17.05 11.96
C TRP A 12 -6.36 17.08 11.72
N MET A 13 -7.12 17.40 12.78
CA MET A 13 -8.58 17.46 12.72
C MET A 13 -9.03 18.91 12.90
N THR A 14 -9.94 19.36 12.04
CA THR A 14 -10.57 20.67 12.10
C THR A 14 -12.07 20.55 12.40
N ASP A 15 -12.77 21.68 12.54
CA ASP A 15 -14.22 21.69 12.71
C ASP A 15 -14.94 21.15 11.46
N HIS A 16 -14.29 21.22 10.30
CA HIS A 16 -14.86 20.71 9.04
C HIS A 16 -15.04 19.20 9.10
N GLU A 17 -13.98 18.43 9.41
CA GLU A 17 -14.06 16.97 9.52
C GLU A 17 -15.09 16.56 10.56
N SER A 18 -15.10 17.24 11.71
CA SER A 18 -16.06 16.98 12.78
C SER A 18 -17.50 17.21 12.33
N SER A 19 -17.75 18.27 11.55
CA SER A 19 -19.09 18.58 11.04
C SER A 19 -19.57 17.57 10.01
N VAL A 20 -18.69 17.14 9.09
CA VAL A 20 -19.01 16.13 8.07
C VAL A 20 -19.35 14.78 8.71
N VAL A 21 -18.56 14.35 9.70
CA VAL A 21 -18.86 13.10 10.44
C VAL A 21 -20.17 13.22 11.20
N ALA A 22 -20.45 14.35 11.87
CA ALA A 22 -21.70 14.56 12.59
C ALA A 22 -22.93 14.57 11.64
N GLU A 23 -22.80 15.12 10.45
CA GLU A 23 -23.83 15.10 9.41
C GLU A 23 -24.07 13.67 8.92
N MET A 24 -23.03 12.93 8.61
CA MET A 24 -23.11 11.52 8.19
C MET A 24 -23.84 10.66 9.26
N MET A 25 -23.49 10.83 10.52
CA MET A 25 -24.14 10.10 11.62
C MET A 25 -25.62 10.40 11.76
N LYS A 26 -26.07 11.61 11.40
CA LYS A 26 -27.49 11.99 11.48
C LYS A 26 -28.30 11.56 10.27
N ASN A 27 -27.71 11.63 9.08
CA ASN A 27 -28.46 11.63 7.81
C ASN A 27 -28.04 10.49 6.88
N GLY A 28 -27.01 9.72 7.19
CA GLY A 28 -26.45 8.82 6.19
C GLY A 28 -25.59 7.67 6.70
N TRP A 29 -25.74 7.25 7.95
CA TRP A 29 -24.92 6.17 8.46
C TRP A 29 -25.19 4.83 7.74
N ASP A 30 -26.34 4.65 7.13
CA ASP A 30 -26.74 3.51 6.29
C ASP A 30 -26.67 3.83 4.79
N ASN A 31 -26.14 4.99 4.42
CA ASN A 31 -25.98 5.44 3.04
C ASN A 31 -24.52 5.30 2.58
N TYR A 32 -24.30 4.60 1.48
CA TYR A 32 -22.98 4.38 0.91
C TYR A 32 -22.47 5.54 0.03
N ASP A 33 -23.25 6.61 -0.19
CA ASP A 33 -22.89 7.74 -1.05
C ASP A 33 -21.55 8.39 -0.65
N TYR A 34 -21.24 8.46 0.65
CA TYR A 34 -19.97 8.99 1.15
C TYR A 34 -18.80 8.14 0.71
N VAL A 35 -18.93 6.82 0.79
CA VAL A 35 -17.89 5.85 0.38
C VAL A 35 -17.71 5.91 -1.14
N GLU A 36 -18.79 5.81 -1.91
CA GLU A 36 -18.76 5.84 -3.38
C GLU A 36 -18.19 7.16 -3.91
N SER A 37 -18.59 8.30 -3.31
CA SER A 37 -18.05 9.61 -3.65
C SER A 37 -16.55 9.70 -3.35
N PHE A 38 -16.11 9.16 -2.22
CA PHE A 38 -14.68 9.14 -1.87
C PHE A 38 -13.91 8.27 -2.86
N GLU A 39 -14.35 7.04 -3.12
CA GLU A 39 -13.70 6.10 -4.06
C GLU A 39 -13.55 6.72 -5.45
N SER A 40 -14.61 7.32 -5.98
CA SER A 40 -14.57 7.99 -7.28
C SER A 40 -13.56 9.14 -7.31
N ARG A 41 -13.63 10.05 -6.34
CA ARG A 41 -12.72 11.20 -6.23
C ARG A 41 -11.27 10.80 -5.98
N PHE A 42 -11.06 9.75 -5.19
CA PHE A 42 -9.72 9.24 -4.91
C PHE A 42 -9.12 8.57 -6.15
N ALA A 43 -9.91 7.79 -6.88
CA ALA A 43 -9.50 7.19 -8.15
C ALA A 43 -9.08 8.28 -9.16
N ASP A 44 -9.90 9.33 -9.31
CA ASP A 44 -9.60 10.46 -10.19
C ASP A 44 -8.33 11.20 -9.76
N TRP A 45 -8.20 11.54 -8.47
CA TRP A 45 -7.03 12.22 -7.93
C TRP A 45 -5.76 11.41 -8.12
N HIS A 46 -5.86 10.10 -7.95
CA HIS A 46 -4.73 9.17 -8.09
C HIS A 46 -4.42 8.85 -9.55
N GLY A 47 -5.39 9.04 -10.45
CA GLY A 47 -5.31 8.65 -11.86
C GLY A 47 -5.32 7.13 -12.04
N ARG A 48 -6.07 6.42 -11.20
CA ARG A 48 -6.42 5.00 -11.32
C ARG A 48 -7.84 4.87 -11.83
N LYS A 49 -8.17 3.73 -12.42
CA LYS A 49 -9.52 3.46 -12.94
C LYS A 49 -10.52 3.23 -11.81
N TYR A 50 -10.08 2.63 -10.73
CA TYR A 50 -10.88 2.27 -9.58
C TYR A 50 -10.14 2.57 -8.28
N ALA A 51 -10.89 2.90 -7.23
CA ALA A 51 -10.47 2.85 -5.84
C ALA A 51 -11.53 2.08 -5.06
N LEU A 52 -11.13 1.37 -4.04
CA LEU A 52 -12.02 0.59 -3.18
C LEU A 52 -11.64 0.84 -1.72
N MET A 53 -12.60 1.31 -0.94
CA MET A 53 -12.41 1.48 0.49
C MET A 53 -12.40 0.13 1.20
N THR A 54 -11.46 -0.03 2.10
CA THR A 54 -11.33 -1.20 2.96
C THR A 54 -11.19 -0.76 4.42
N PRO A 55 -11.49 -1.60 5.40
CA PRO A 55 -11.32 -1.26 6.82
C PRO A 55 -9.89 -0.87 7.21
N CYS A 56 -8.88 -1.41 6.52
CA CYS A 56 -7.47 -1.07 6.70
C CYS A 56 -6.65 -1.58 5.52
N CYS A 57 -5.40 -1.09 5.37
CA CYS A 57 -4.48 -1.49 4.32
C CYS A 57 -4.19 -3.01 4.31
N THR A 58 -4.10 -3.65 5.47
CA THR A 58 -3.94 -5.11 5.58
C THR A 58 -5.02 -5.87 4.80
N HIS A 59 -6.28 -5.42 4.87
CA HIS A 59 -7.37 -6.02 4.10
C HIS A 59 -7.27 -5.70 2.61
N ALA A 60 -6.82 -4.49 2.25
CA ALA A 60 -6.58 -4.14 0.85
C ALA A 60 -5.54 -5.05 0.20
N ILE A 61 -4.40 -5.25 0.87
CA ILE A 61 -3.34 -6.17 0.40
C ILE A 61 -3.88 -7.60 0.29
N HIS A 62 -4.65 -8.08 1.27
CA HIS A 62 -5.24 -9.41 1.21
C HIS A 62 -6.18 -9.57 0.01
N LEU A 63 -7.03 -8.59 -0.25
CA LEU A 63 -7.92 -8.61 -1.43
C LEU A 63 -7.14 -8.62 -2.74
N LEU A 64 -6.07 -7.83 -2.84
CA LEU A 64 -5.20 -7.83 -4.02
C LEU A 64 -4.55 -9.21 -4.23
N LEU A 65 -4.00 -9.82 -3.18
CA LEU A 65 -3.39 -11.14 -3.27
C LEU A 65 -4.40 -12.21 -3.72
N LEU A 66 -5.62 -12.17 -3.19
CA LEU A 66 -6.70 -13.07 -3.61
C LEU A 66 -7.10 -12.83 -5.08
N ALA A 67 -7.23 -11.57 -5.49
CA ALA A 67 -7.58 -11.21 -6.87
C ALA A 67 -6.52 -11.64 -7.88
N LEU A 68 -5.27 -11.77 -7.44
CA LEU A 68 -4.14 -12.26 -8.24
C LEU A 68 -3.95 -13.79 -8.17
N ASP A 69 -4.89 -14.50 -7.55
CA ASP A 69 -4.86 -15.96 -7.33
C ASP A 69 -3.60 -16.44 -6.59
N ILE A 70 -3.08 -15.63 -5.68
CA ILE A 70 -1.96 -15.99 -4.81
C ILE A 70 -2.44 -16.98 -3.75
N LYS A 71 -1.76 -18.13 -3.63
CA LYS A 71 -2.20 -19.26 -2.84
C LYS A 71 -1.07 -20.11 -2.28
N LYS A 72 -1.43 -21.18 -1.58
CA LYS A 72 -0.47 -22.15 -1.05
C LYS A 72 0.46 -22.70 -2.15
N GLY A 73 1.75 -22.61 -1.90
CA GLY A 73 2.83 -23.01 -2.80
C GLY A 73 3.48 -21.84 -3.53
N ASP A 74 2.83 -20.67 -3.56
CA ASP A 74 3.41 -19.44 -4.08
C ASP A 74 4.30 -18.77 -3.04
N GLU A 75 5.23 -17.97 -3.53
CA GLU A 75 6.11 -17.11 -2.73
C GLU A 75 5.82 -15.65 -3.04
N VAL A 76 5.79 -14.82 -1.99
CA VAL A 76 5.64 -13.36 -2.12
C VAL A 76 6.82 -12.70 -1.43
N ILE A 77 7.60 -11.94 -2.20
CA ILE A 77 8.74 -11.18 -1.66
C ILE A 77 8.20 -9.93 -0.96
N ALA A 78 8.74 -9.65 0.22
CA ALA A 78 8.36 -8.49 1.02
C ALA A 78 9.56 -8.00 1.86
N PRO A 79 9.58 -6.72 2.28
CA PRO A 79 10.67 -6.20 3.09
C PRO A 79 10.71 -6.84 4.48
N GLU A 80 11.90 -7.05 5.03
CA GLU A 80 12.07 -7.50 6.41
C GLU A 80 11.83 -6.38 7.43
N CYS A 81 11.92 -5.12 7.02
CA CYS A 81 11.64 -3.94 7.83
C CYS A 81 10.34 -3.28 7.38
N THR A 82 9.25 -3.57 8.06
CA THR A 82 7.93 -2.98 7.81
C THR A 82 6.96 -3.30 8.95
N TRP A 83 5.77 -2.70 8.88
CA TRP A 83 4.64 -3.09 9.72
C TRP A 83 4.14 -4.50 9.36
N THR A 84 3.84 -5.32 10.36
CA THR A 84 3.36 -6.70 10.14
C THR A 84 2.08 -6.78 9.30
N GLY A 85 1.28 -5.71 9.24
CA GLY A 85 0.09 -5.61 8.41
C GLY A 85 0.34 -5.72 6.91
N SER A 86 1.54 -5.43 6.44
CA SER A 86 1.96 -5.64 5.04
C SER A 86 2.30 -7.10 4.74
N ILE A 87 2.71 -7.86 5.77
CA ILE A 87 3.21 -9.24 5.61
C ILE A 87 2.14 -10.29 5.94
N ALA A 88 1.36 -10.08 6.98
CA ALA A 88 0.35 -11.03 7.45
C ALA A 88 -0.61 -11.51 6.35
N PRO A 89 -1.09 -10.65 5.43
CA PRO A 89 -1.98 -11.05 4.33
C PRO A 89 -1.41 -12.15 3.43
N ILE A 90 -0.08 -12.21 3.28
CA ILE A 90 0.57 -13.28 2.50
C ILE A 90 0.24 -14.64 3.13
N THR A 91 0.34 -14.73 4.45
CA THR A 91 0.06 -15.99 5.17
C THR A 91 -1.43 -16.36 5.15
N TYR A 92 -2.33 -15.37 5.04
CA TYR A 92 -3.77 -15.62 4.96
C TYR A 92 -4.18 -16.33 3.67
N THR A 93 -3.42 -16.14 2.57
CA THR A 93 -3.64 -16.88 1.31
C THR A 93 -3.02 -18.29 1.34
N GLY A 94 -2.23 -18.61 2.35
CA GLY A 94 -1.43 -19.83 2.43
C GLY A 94 -0.11 -19.77 1.67
N ALA A 95 0.22 -18.64 1.04
CA ALA A 95 1.51 -18.39 0.41
C ALA A 95 2.62 -18.18 1.45
N THR A 96 3.86 -18.27 1.00
CA THR A 96 5.06 -18.12 1.85
C THR A 96 5.64 -16.72 1.67
N PRO A 97 5.76 -15.91 2.73
CA PRO A 97 6.52 -14.67 2.67
C PRO A 97 8.01 -14.98 2.53
N VAL A 98 8.67 -14.33 1.59
CA VAL A 98 10.13 -14.37 1.38
C VAL A 98 10.68 -12.99 1.69
N PHE A 99 11.50 -12.90 2.73
CA PHE A 99 12.02 -11.61 3.15
C PHE A 99 13.24 -11.20 2.32
N ALA A 100 13.25 -9.96 1.89
CA ALA A 100 14.37 -9.32 1.23
C ALA A 100 14.77 -8.06 2.00
N ASP A 101 16.07 -7.75 1.94
CA ASP A 101 16.69 -6.68 2.70
C ASP A 101 16.32 -5.31 2.15
N ILE A 102 16.41 -4.30 2.99
CA ILE A 102 16.15 -2.90 2.67
C ILE A 102 17.44 -2.20 2.23
N ASP A 103 17.30 -1.03 1.62
CA ASP A 103 18.38 -0.07 1.40
C ASP A 103 18.57 0.79 2.65
N ASP A 104 19.81 0.92 3.12
CA ASP A 104 20.16 1.62 4.36
C ASP A 104 19.80 3.12 4.35
N ASN A 105 19.67 3.74 3.18
CA ASN A 105 19.38 5.16 3.07
C ASN A 105 17.88 5.45 3.03
N THR A 106 17.11 4.56 2.41
CA THR A 106 15.67 4.76 2.20
C THR A 106 14.81 3.98 3.18
N TRP A 107 15.35 2.92 3.78
CA TRP A 107 14.65 1.94 4.58
C TRP A 107 13.56 1.18 3.83
N CYS A 108 13.53 1.33 2.52
CA CYS A 108 12.62 0.63 1.63
C CYS A 108 13.31 -0.56 0.97
N LEU A 109 12.52 -1.46 0.42
CA LEU A 109 12.98 -2.70 -0.18
C LEU A 109 14.01 -2.45 -1.29
N SER A 110 15.15 -3.15 -1.23
CA SER A 110 16.23 -3.04 -2.22
C SER A 110 15.97 -3.91 -3.44
N ALA A 111 16.07 -3.33 -4.64
CA ALA A 111 15.93 -4.07 -5.90
C ALA A 111 16.97 -5.21 -6.03
N GLU A 112 18.21 -4.97 -5.58
CA GLU A 112 19.27 -5.98 -5.58
C GLU A 112 18.97 -7.14 -4.62
N SER A 113 18.36 -6.85 -3.47
CA SER A 113 17.94 -7.86 -2.52
C SER A 113 16.76 -8.68 -3.05
N ILE A 114 15.80 -8.04 -3.74
CA ILE A 114 14.70 -8.72 -4.42
C ILE A 114 15.23 -9.74 -5.42
N GLU A 115 16.15 -9.31 -6.32
CA GLU A 115 16.70 -10.15 -7.38
C GLU A 115 17.31 -11.44 -6.84
N LYS A 116 18.02 -11.37 -5.71
CA LYS A 116 18.62 -12.52 -5.03
C LYS A 116 17.60 -13.49 -4.42
N ARG A 117 16.34 -13.07 -4.27
CA ARG A 117 15.26 -13.85 -3.63
C ARG A 117 14.26 -14.42 -4.62
N ILE A 118 14.31 -14.05 -5.90
CA ILE A 118 13.40 -14.55 -6.93
C ILE A 118 13.65 -16.04 -7.15
N THR A 119 12.58 -16.80 -7.12
CA THR A 119 12.54 -18.23 -7.46
C THR A 119 11.46 -18.52 -8.50
N SER A 120 11.37 -19.75 -8.97
CA SER A 120 10.28 -20.19 -9.86
C SER A 120 8.88 -20.17 -9.20
N LYS A 121 8.81 -20.00 -7.88
CA LYS A 121 7.57 -19.90 -7.10
C LYS A 121 7.18 -18.47 -6.80
N THR A 122 8.05 -17.49 -7.04
CA THR A 122 7.77 -16.09 -6.76
C THR A 122 6.67 -15.60 -7.69
N ARG A 123 5.55 -15.11 -7.11
CA ARG A 123 4.38 -14.65 -7.83
C ARG A 123 4.12 -13.17 -7.66
N ALA A 124 4.52 -12.61 -6.51
CA ALA A 124 4.33 -11.19 -6.24
C ALA A 124 5.50 -10.62 -5.42
N ILE A 125 5.66 -9.32 -5.53
CA ILE A 125 6.53 -8.48 -4.70
C ILE A 125 5.62 -7.45 -4.04
N ILE A 126 5.70 -7.30 -2.72
CA ILE A 126 5.07 -6.20 -1.99
C ILE A 126 6.18 -5.22 -1.62
N VAL A 127 6.14 -4.01 -2.17
CA VAL A 127 6.97 -2.90 -1.72
C VAL A 127 6.20 -2.08 -0.70
N VAL A 128 6.92 -1.48 0.25
CA VAL A 128 6.33 -0.60 1.27
C VAL A 128 7.06 0.73 1.24
N ASP A 129 6.29 1.79 1.13
CA ASP A 129 6.77 3.18 1.13
C ASP A 129 6.93 3.68 2.57
N LEU A 130 7.90 3.11 3.28
CA LEU A 130 8.06 3.25 4.72
C LEU A 130 8.33 4.71 5.10
N TYR A 131 7.52 5.25 6.03
CA TYR A 131 7.58 6.64 6.49
C TYR A 131 7.49 7.69 5.38
N GLY A 132 6.86 7.33 4.24
CA GLY A 132 6.72 8.21 3.08
C GLY A 132 7.92 8.23 2.15
N ASN A 133 8.98 7.45 2.41
CA ASN A 133 10.04 7.17 1.46
C ASN A 133 9.56 6.14 0.44
N MET A 134 10.10 6.23 -0.76
CA MET A 134 9.80 5.27 -1.83
C MET A 134 11.08 4.55 -2.26
N PRO A 135 11.01 3.24 -2.54
CA PRO A 135 12.16 2.51 -3.08
C PRO A 135 12.49 2.93 -4.52
N GLU A 136 13.51 2.31 -5.12
CA GLU A 136 13.84 2.53 -6.54
C GLU A 136 12.78 1.88 -7.46
N MET A 137 11.57 2.46 -7.48
CA MET A 137 10.37 1.89 -8.11
C MET A 137 10.58 1.47 -9.56
N GLU A 138 11.33 2.26 -10.36
CA GLU A 138 11.61 1.90 -11.75
C GLU A 138 12.41 0.61 -11.88
N LYS A 139 13.40 0.40 -11.00
CA LYS A 139 14.21 -0.83 -11.01
C LYS A 139 13.39 -2.02 -10.57
N ILE A 140 12.58 -1.85 -9.52
CA ILE A 140 11.74 -2.93 -8.99
C ILE A 140 10.64 -3.28 -9.99
N GLN A 141 10.00 -2.30 -10.63
CA GLN A 141 9.01 -2.55 -11.68
C GLN A 141 9.62 -3.30 -12.87
N ALA A 142 10.80 -2.84 -13.35
CA ALA A 142 11.50 -3.52 -14.45
C ALA A 142 11.87 -4.96 -14.09
N LEU A 143 12.28 -5.20 -12.84
CA LEU A 143 12.59 -6.55 -12.36
C LEU A 143 11.34 -7.44 -12.30
N ALA A 144 10.22 -6.92 -11.79
CA ALA A 144 8.95 -7.61 -11.74
C ALA A 144 8.45 -7.98 -13.17
N ASP A 145 8.52 -7.02 -14.10
CA ASP A 145 8.13 -7.22 -15.50
C ASP A 145 8.99 -8.27 -16.18
N ALA A 146 10.32 -8.24 -15.99
CA ALA A 146 11.25 -9.20 -16.58
C ALA A 146 11.01 -10.65 -16.15
N HIS A 147 10.47 -10.84 -14.95
CA HIS A 147 10.18 -12.16 -14.39
C HIS A 147 8.68 -12.54 -14.44
N GLY A 148 7.81 -11.67 -14.93
CA GLY A 148 6.36 -11.88 -14.95
C GLY A 148 5.75 -11.97 -13.56
N ILE A 149 6.30 -11.22 -12.59
CA ILE A 149 5.90 -11.18 -11.19
C ILE A 149 5.02 -9.95 -10.97
N TYR A 150 3.96 -10.08 -10.18
CA TYR A 150 3.12 -8.94 -9.82
C TYR A 150 3.81 -8.02 -8.82
N LEU A 151 3.72 -6.70 -9.05
CA LEU A 151 4.14 -5.69 -8.08
C LEU A 151 2.91 -5.11 -7.39
N ILE A 152 2.91 -5.12 -6.06
CA ILE A 152 1.91 -4.50 -5.18
C ILE A 152 2.63 -3.42 -4.37
N GLU A 153 2.06 -2.22 -4.29
CA GLU A 153 2.63 -1.10 -3.55
C GLU A 153 1.80 -0.83 -2.29
N ASP A 154 2.41 -0.93 -1.13
CA ASP A 154 1.83 -0.51 0.14
C ASP A 154 2.27 0.93 0.43
N ALA A 155 1.39 1.87 0.08
CA ALA A 155 1.58 3.30 0.25
C ALA A 155 0.85 3.87 1.49
N ALA A 156 0.52 3.03 2.48
CA ALA A 156 -0.26 3.43 3.66
C ALA A 156 0.35 4.60 4.43
N GLU A 157 1.67 4.76 4.40
CA GLU A 157 2.40 5.85 5.05
C GLU A 157 2.86 6.95 4.08
N ALA A 158 2.50 6.86 2.78
CA ALA A 158 3.07 7.68 1.72
C ALA A 158 2.05 8.51 0.93
N LEU A 159 0.86 8.75 1.49
CA LEU A 159 -0.16 9.55 0.81
C LEU A 159 0.38 10.94 0.44
N GLY A 160 0.48 11.19 -0.87
CA GLY A 160 1.03 12.44 -1.43
C GLY A 160 2.53 12.40 -1.75
N SER A 161 3.27 11.38 -1.31
CA SER A 161 4.66 11.16 -1.74
C SER A 161 4.73 10.90 -3.24
N THR A 162 5.89 11.19 -3.83
CA THR A 162 6.12 11.00 -5.26
C THR A 162 7.52 10.45 -5.54
N TYR A 163 7.60 9.50 -6.45
CA TYR A 163 8.84 9.03 -7.03
C TYR A 163 8.94 9.55 -8.47
N LYS A 164 9.89 10.45 -8.75
CA LYS A 164 10.07 11.10 -10.07
C LYS A 164 8.77 11.68 -10.65
N GLY A 165 7.95 12.28 -9.80
CA GLY A 165 6.68 12.89 -10.19
C GLY A 165 5.49 11.94 -10.30
N VAL A 166 5.68 10.64 -10.12
CA VAL A 166 4.61 9.64 -10.02
C VAL A 166 4.22 9.45 -8.55
N ARG A 167 2.93 9.58 -8.24
CA ARG A 167 2.44 9.44 -6.85
C ARG A 167 2.64 8.02 -6.33
N ALA A 168 2.95 7.92 -5.04
CA ALA A 168 2.89 6.66 -4.30
C ALA A 168 1.51 6.00 -4.46
N GLY A 169 1.46 4.67 -4.55
CA GLY A 169 0.26 3.89 -4.86
C GLY A 169 -0.06 3.75 -6.35
N LYS A 170 0.77 4.32 -7.25
CA LYS A 170 0.57 4.21 -8.71
C LYS A 170 1.42 3.15 -9.40
N PHE A 171 2.35 2.56 -8.71
CA PHE A 171 3.18 1.52 -9.28
C PHE A 171 2.51 0.14 -9.17
N GLY A 172 2.93 -0.78 -10.02
CA GLY A 172 2.40 -2.12 -10.03
C GLY A 172 0.91 -2.25 -10.39
N VAL A 173 0.32 -3.37 -9.99
CA VAL A 173 -1.08 -3.73 -10.30
C VAL A 173 -2.09 -3.11 -9.35
N GLY A 174 -1.66 -2.72 -8.16
CA GLY A 174 -2.47 -2.06 -7.13
C GLY A 174 -1.60 -1.45 -6.04
N GLY A 175 -2.09 -0.40 -5.42
CA GLY A 175 -1.45 0.31 -4.32
C GLY A 175 -2.46 1.18 -3.60
#